data_913f98aaeaafddd87d8c4b38076dc689
#
_entry.id   913f98aaeaafddd87d8c4b38076dc689
#
_cell.length_a   1.000
_cell.length_b   1.000
_cell.length_c   1.000
_cell.angle_alpha   90.00
_cell.angle_beta   90.00
_cell.angle_gamma   90.00
#
_symmetry.space_group_name_H-M   'P 1'
#
loop_
_entity.id
_entity.type
_entity.pdbx_description
1 polymer ?
#
loop_
_entity_poly.entity_id
_entity_poly.type
_entity_poly.pdbx_seq_one_letter_code
_entity_poly.pdbx_strand_id
1 'polypeptide(L)'
;MFFFESFYYFYSPKTKLFYNEMKHIRLIFSAILLSLVVPCGYAQTRQDSLAIAHAQWHTDTLKHGAVCMYTNIHVFDSPQQISIIKYDPKKYKTQIVQAPQMTMTSHLAKENQAEAAINGSYFNVKTGAPTTFIRLDGIVRGETTRAEAFRTDGAISTDKNKIKIHTFDSITSKKLGKKYKNILAAGPLLLKNGVRQMAPTFPENTGKATKGNAHSSDVPQGFFKRHPRAFIGITPDNQIMMVVVDGRFKKHSVGMSIDELSYLAKQLGMRDALNLDGGGSSTLWNNKTGIVNHPYD
;
A
#
# COMPACT_ATOMS: atom_id res chain seq x y z
N MET A 1 -62.86 14.56 -3.56
CA MET A 1 -63.59 14.98 -4.75
C MET A 1 -62.65 15.86 -5.57
N PHE A 2 -61.91 15.27 -6.47
CA PHE A 2 -60.97 15.99 -7.35
C PHE A 2 -61.36 15.76 -8.80
N PHE A 3 -61.63 16.84 -9.50
CA PHE A 3 -62.00 16.84 -10.90
C PHE A 3 -60.75 16.75 -11.75
N PHE A 4 -60.64 15.77 -12.66
CA PHE A 4 -59.63 15.75 -13.73
C PHE A 4 -60.30 16.30 -15.00
N GLU A 5 -59.90 17.50 -15.45
CA GLU A 5 -60.20 17.99 -16.78
C GLU A 5 -59.22 17.41 -17.79
N SER A 6 -59.76 16.69 -18.77
CA SER A 6 -59.01 16.13 -19.90
C SER A 6 -58.91 17.19 -21.00
N PHE A 7 -57.73 17.75 -21.20
CA PHE A 7 -57.42 18.56 -22.39
C PHE A 7 -56.99 17.66 -23.54
N TYR A 8 -57.85 17.51 -24.56
CA TYR A 8 -57.45 16.95 -25.84
C TYR A 8 -56.76 18.01 -26.69
N TYR A 9 -55.44 17.88 -26.88
CA TYR A 9 -54.73 18.65 -27.87
C TYR A 9 -54.72 17.93 -29.22
N PHE A 10 -55.28 18.58 -30.26
CA PHE A 10 -55.15 18.16 -31.66
C PHE A 10 -53.69 18.40 -32.12
N TYR A 11 -52.90 17.34 -32.30
CA TYR A 11 -51.57 17.43 -32.87
C TYR A 11 -51.66 17.43 -34.40
N SER A 12 -51.14 18.51 -35.03
CA SER A 12 -50.93 18.54 -36.49
C SER A 12 -49.69 17.66 -36.83
N PRO A 13 -49.65 17.09 -38.06
CA PRO A 13 -48.50 16.24 -38.46
C PRO A 13 -47.12 16.95 -38.35
N LYS A 14 -47.10 18.27 -38.50
CA LYS A 14 -45.85 19.06 -38.37
C LYS A 14 -45.31 19.12 -36.93
N THR A 15 -46.15 19.10 -35.92
CA THR A 15 -45.72 19.11 -34.51
C THR A 15 -45.18 17.77 -34.06
N LYS A 16 -45.59 16.66 -34.67
CA LYS A 16 -45.03 15.33 -34.39
C LYS A 16 -43.59 15.19 -34.86
N LEU A 17 -43.23 15.80 -36.01
CA LEU A 17 -41.90 15.77 -36.54
C LEU A 17 -40.91 16.56 -35.63
N PHE A 18 -41.32 17.74 -35.18
CA PHE A 18 -40.51 18.59 -34.28
C PHE A 18 -40.33 17.95 -32.91
N TYR A 19 -41.33 17.25 -32.38
CA TYR A 19 -41.21 16.54 -31.10
C TYR A 19 -40.26 15.35 -31.16
N ASN A 20 -40.24 14.62 -32.27
CA ASN A 20 -39.30 13.51 -32.46
C ASN A 20 -37.85 14.01 -32.61
N GLU A 21 -37.61 15.08 -33.35
CA GLU A 21 -36.26 15.66 -33.45
C GLU A 21 -35.73 16.19 -32.10
N MET A 22 -36.59 16.87 -31.33
CA MET A 22 -36.25 17.30 -29.97
C MET A 22 -35.98 16.14 -29.00
N LYS A 23 -36.63 15.00 -29.18
CA LYS A 23 -36.38 13.79 -28.37
C LYS A 23 -35.01 13.19 -28.68
N HIS A 24 -34.61 13.16 -29.95
CA HIS A 24 -33.27 12.70 -30.36
C HIS A 24 -32.16 13.67 -29.90
N ILE A 25 -32.37 14.97 -29.97
CA ILE A 25 -31.44 15.98 -29.47
C ILE A 25 -31.29 15.87 -27.94
N ARG A 26 -32.38 15.68 -27.18
CA ARG A 26 -32.32 15.45 -25.72
C ARG A 26 -31.61 14.16 -25.36
N LEU A 27 -31.77 13.08 -26.09
CA LEU A 27 -31.07 11.82 -25.91
C LEU A 27 -29.57 11.95 -26.21
N ILE A 28 -29.20 12.68 -27.24
CA ILE A 28 -27.77 12.94 -27.58
C ILE A 28 -27.14 13.83 -26.52
N PHE A 29 -27.81 14.88 -26.05
CA PHE A 29 -27.30 15.71 -24.94
C PHE A 29 -27.19 14.97 -23.62
N SER A 30 -28.15 14.06 -23.30
CA SER A 30 -28.07 13.22 -22.11
C SER A 30 -26.94 12.19 -22.21
N ALA A 31 -26.70 11.61 -23.40
CA ALA A 31 -25.61 10.68 -23.64
C ALA A 31 -24.23 11.38 -23.56
N ILE A 32 -24.12 12.61 -24.08
CA ILE A 32 -22.89 13.41 -23.99
C ILE A 32 -22.64 13.88 -22.55
N LEU A 33 -23.66 14.23 -21.77
CA LEU A 33 -23.51 14.60 -20.36
C LEU A 33 -23.15 13.39 -19.48
N LEU A 34 -23.62 12.18 -19.82
CA LEU A 34 -23.26 10.95 -19.10
C LEU A 34 -21.82 10.50 -19.38
N SER A 35 -21.26 10.88 -20.56
CA SER A 35 -19.87 10.57 -20.91
C SER A 35 -18.85 11.52 -20.26
N LEU A 36 -19.30 12.62 -19.65
CA LEU A 36 -18.45 13.58 -18.94
C LEU A 36 -18.39 13.36 -17.42
N VAL A 37 -19.15 12.43 -16.88
CA VAL A 37 -18.93 11.94 -15.51
C VAL A 37 -17.80 10.90 -15.56
N VAL A 38 -16.59 11.36 -15.82
CA VAL A 38 -15.41 10.62 -15.44
C VAL A 38 -15.47 10.48 -13.92
N PRO A 39 -15.56 9.28 -13.35
CA PRO A 39 -15.42 9.13 -11.92
C PRO A 39 -14.07 9.74 -11.58
N CYS A 40 -14.07 10.78 -10.75
CA CYS A 40 -12.86 11.36 -10.18
C CYS A 40 -12.29 10.38 -9.13
N GLY A 41 -12.04 9.14 -9.58
CA GLY A 41 -11.07 8.26 -8.94
C GLY A 41 -9.71 8.80 -9.31
N TYR A 42 -8.77 8.81 -8.40
CA TYR A 42 -7.37 9.13 -8.67
C TYR A 42 -6.82 8.17 -9.74
N ALA A 43 -7.14 8.47 -11.01
CA ALA A 43 -6.63 7.71 -12.15
C ALA A 43 -5.14 8.05 -12.23
N GLN A 44 -4.31 7.07 -11.89
CA GLN A 44 -2.87 7.16 -12.13
C GLN A 44 -2.67 7.41 -13.62
N THR A 45 -2.10 8.55 -13.92
CA THR A 45 -2.00 9.05 -15.28
C THR A 45 -0.80 8.44 -16.01
N ARG A 46 -0.80 8.57 -17.35
CA ARG A 46 0.40 8.28 -18.15
C ARG A 46 1.58 9.16 -17.69
N GLN A 47 1.30 10.36 -17.20
CA GLN A 47 2.31 11.28 -16.68
C GLN A 47 2.96 10.73 -15.41
N ASP A 48 2.21 10.14 -14.49
CA ASP A 48 2.75 9.49 -13.29
C ASP A 48 3.69 8.33 -13.65
N SER A 49 3.30 7.49 -14.63
CA SER A 49 4.15 6.41 -15.12
C SER A 49 5.47 6.94 -15.69
N LEU A 50 5.42 7.99 -16.50
CA LEU A 50 6.60 8.63 -17.06
C LEU A 50 7.47 9.28 -15.97
N ALA A 51 6.87 9.96 -15.00
CA ALA A 51 7.59 10.56 -13.89
C ALA A 51 8.39 9.51 -13.08
N ILE A 52 7.79 8.35 -12.82
CA ILE A 52 8.48 7.25 -12.12
C ILE A 52 9.56 6.62 -13.01
N ALA A 53 9.26 6.36 -14.29
CA ALA A 53 10.17 5.71 -15.22
C ALA A 53 11.44 6.57 -15.53
N HIS A 54 11.30 7.89 -15.54
CA HIS A 54 12.38 8.84 -15.79
C HIS A 54 12.95 9.49 -14.52
N ALA A 55 12.58 8.95 -13.34
CA ALA A 55 13.07 9.47 -12.07
C ALA A 55 14.61 9.46 -12.03
N GLN A 56 15.19 10.57 -11.61
CA GLN A 56 16.64 10.67 -11.39
C GLN A 56 16.95 10.11 -10.00
N TRP A 57 17.68 8.99 -9.96
CA TRP A 57 18.04 8.32 -8.73
C TRP A 57 19.45 8.69 -8.28
N HIS A 58 19.58 9.20 -7.06
CA HIS A 58 20.84 9.21 -6.35
C HIS A 58 21.13 7.80 -5.87
N THR A 59 22.28 7.25 -6.24
CA THR A 59 22.61 5.84 -6.02
C THR A 59 23.94 5.70 -5.29
N ASP A 60 23.96 4.84 -4.26
CA ASP A 60 25.15 4.47 -3.51
C ASP A 60 25.25 2.94 -3.40
N THR A 61 26.43 2.40 -3.65
CA THR A 61 26.67 0.96 -3.55
C THR A 61 27.06 0.60 -2.12
N LEU A 62 26.36 -0.38 -1.57
CA LEU A 62 26.64 -0.99 -0.28
C LEU A 62 27.52 -2.25 -0.47
N LYS A 63 27.95 -2.87 0.64
CA LYS A 63 28.72 -4.12 0.58
C LYS A 63 28.02 -5.18 -0.27
N HIS A 64 28.78 -6.08 -0.83
CA HIS A 64 28.34 -7.21 -1.65
C HIS A 64 27.40 -6.85 -2.81
N GLY A 65 27.36 -5.57 -3.23
CA GLY A 65 26.61 -5.11 -4.38
C GLY A 65 25.13 -4.83 -4.14
N ALA A 66 24.71 -4.66 -2.89
CA ALA A 66 23.41 -4.03 -2.62
C ALA A 66 23.49 -2.55 -3.01
N VAL A 67 22.35 -1.99 -3.39
CA VAL A 67 22.25 -0.62 -3.87
C VAL A 67 21.24 0.13 -3.00
N CYS A 68 21.68 1.24 -2.44
CA CYS A 68 20.84 2.21 -1.77
C CYS A 68 20.58 3.36 -2.74
N MET A 69 19.32 3.71 -2.96
CA MET A 69 18.97 4.78 -3.87
C MET A 69 17.79 5.61 -3.34
N TYR A 70 17.76 6.89 -3.69
CA TYR A 70 16.63 7.75 -3.39
C TYR A 70 16.37 8.73 -4.52
N THR A 71 15.13 9.21 -4.60
CA THR A 71 14.70 10.23 -5.56
C THR A 71 13.64 11.15 -4.95
N ASN A 72 13.64 12.39 -5.43
CA ASN A 72 12.57 13.35 -5.18
C ASN A 72 11.87 13.60 -6.50
N ILE A 73 10.60 13.23 -6.59
CA ILE A 73 9.80 13.37 -7.82
C ILE A 73 8.45 14.00 -7.52
N HIS A 74 7.86 14.62 -8.52
CA HIS A 74 6.46 15.05 -8.49
C HIS A 74 5.62 13.99 -9.21
N VAL A 75 4.80 13.29 -8.45
CA VAL A 75 3.93 12.20 -8.93
C VAL A 75 2.64 12.19 -8.12
N PHE A 76 1.53 11.81 -8.74
CA PHE A 76 0.20 11.87 -8.13
C PHE A 76 -0.13 13.31 -7.64
N ASP A 77 0.17 14.31 -8.48
CA ASP A 77 -0.02 15.73 -8.21
C ASP A 77 0.61 16.21 -6.88
N SER A 78 1.74 15.65 -6.49
CA SER A 78 2.40 15.97 -5.22
C SER A 78 3.88 15.61 -5.19
N PRO A 79 4.69 16.32 -4.37
CA PRO A 79 6.06 15.96 -4.15
C PRO A 79 6.13 14.64 -3.35
N GLN A 80 7.04 13.76 -3.76
CA GLN A 80 7.31 12.49 -3.09
C GLN A 80 8.81 12.24 -3.00
N GLN A 81 9.27 11.82 -1.82
CA GLN A 81 10.59 11.25 -1.65
C GLN A 81 10.46 9.74 -1.49
N ILE A 82 11.19 9.01 -2.32
CA ILE A 82 11.19 7.54 -2.35
C ILE A 82 12.63 7.08 -2.09
N SER A 83 12.79 6.22 -1.10
CA SER A 83 14.07 5.61 -0.73
C SER A 83 13.99 4.10 -0.89
N ILE A 84 14.99 3.49 -1.52
CA ILE A 84 15.02 2.06 -1.85
C ILE A 84 16.38 1.47 -1.46
N ILE A 85 16.36 0.27 -0.86
CA ILE A 85 17.53 -0.61 -0.82
C ILE A 85 17.18 -1.87 -1.61
N LYS A 86 17.94 -2.11 -2.68
CA LYS A 86 17.82 -3.28 -3.55
C LYS A 86 19.00 -4.23 -3.34
N TYR A 87 18.72 -5.53 -3.21
CA TYR A 87 19.76 -6.55 -3.02
C TYR A 87 19.39 -7.92 -3.59
N ASP A 88 20.42 -8.72 -3.90
CA ASP A 88 20.29 -10.11 -4.27
C ASP A 88 20.24 -10.98 -3.01
N PRO A 89 19.13 -11.70 -2.73
CA PRO A 89 19.01 -12.53 -1.53
C PRO A 89 20.00 -13.71 -1.49
N LYS A 90 20.64 -14.05 -2.60
CA LYS A 90 21.68 -15.08 -2.63
C LYS A 90 22.99 -14.60 -1.95
N LYS A 91 23.22 -13.28 -1.91
CA LYS A 91 24.39 -12.65 -1.32
C LYS A 91 24.17 -12.21 0.13
N TYR A 92 22.93 -12.24 0.61
CA TYR A 92 22.56 -11.76 1.93
C TYR A 92 21.64 -12.73 2.64
N LYS A 93 21.79 -12.84 3.94
CA LYS A 93 20.83 -13.52 4.81
C LYS A 93 19.74 -12.51 5.20
N THR A 94 18.50 -12.77 4.81
CA THR A 94 17.35 -11.96 5.24
C THR A 94 16.75 -12.56 6.50
N GLN A 95 16.58 -11.75 7.54
CA GLN A 95 16.02 -12.16 8.83
C GLN A 95 14.84 -11.27 9.20
N ILE A 96 13.87 -11.86 9.89
CA ILE A 96 12.84 -11.16 10.63
C ILE A 96 13.32 -11.13 12.09
N VAL A 97 13.39 -9.94 12.65
CA VAL A 97 13.87 -9.74 14.03
C VAL A 97 12.79 -9.03 14.84
N GLN A 98 12.65 -9.41 16.10
CA GLN A 98 11.71 -8.80 17.04
C GLN A 98 12.47 -8.39 18.30
N ALA A 99 12.31 -7.14 18.73
CA ALA A 99 12.76 -6.69 20.02
C ALA A 99 11.81 -7.11 21.14
N PRO A 100 12.28 -7.29 22.39
CA PRO A 100 11.41 -7.60 23.52
C PRO A 100 10.49 -6.44 23.91
N GLN A 101 10.84 -5.22 23.52
CA GLN A 101 10.09 -3.98 23.76
C GLN A 101 10.16 -3.10 22.51
N MET A 102 9.37 -2.03 22.48
CA MET A 102 9.39 -1.05 21.37
C MET A 102 10.81 -0.48 21.22
N THR A 103 11.38 -0.67 20.04
CA THR A 103 12.76 -0.33 19.72
C THR A 103 12.84 0.27 18.33
N MET A 104 13.64 1.32 18.17
CA MET A 104 13.86 1.92 16.85
C MET A 104 14.50 0.91 15.89
N THR A 105 14.06 0.91 14.63
CA THR A 105 14.61 0.05 13.56
C THR A 105 16.13 0.18 13.45
N SER A 106 16.66 1.40 13.58
CA SER A 106 18.11 1.67 13.53
C SER A 106 18.89 1.03 14.69
N HIS A 107 18.33 0.99 15.89
CA HIS A 107 18.97 0.35 17.05
C HIS A 107 18.97 -1.17 16.87
N LEU A 108 17.79 -1.74 16.54
CA LEU A 108 17.65 -3.17 16.31
C LEU A 108 18.56 -3.68 15.16
N ALA A 109 18.70 -2.86 14.11
CA ALA A 109 19.61 -3.14 13.00
C ALA A 109 21.07 -3.20 13.45
N LYS A 110 21.52 -2.24 14.26
CA LYS A 110 22.91 -2.22 14.80
C LYS A 110 23.17 -3.39 15.73
N GLU A 111 22.27 -3.70 16.66
CA GLU A 111 22.38 -4.84 17.58
C GLU A 111 22.50 -6.17 16.84
N ASN A 112 21.84 -6.30 15.69
CA ASN A 112 21.88 -7.51 14.85
C ASN A 112 22.94 -7.45 13.75
N GLN A 113 23.84 -6.44 13.76
CA GLN A 113 24.90 -6.25 12.77
C GLN A 113 24.39 -6.30 11.33
N ALA A 114 23.20 -5.72 11.08
CA ALA A 114 22.59 -5.71 9.77
C ALA A 114 23.33 -4.78 8.81
N GLU A 115 23.40 -5.15 7.53
CA GLU A 115 23.88 -4.26 6.47
C GLU A 115 22.79 -3.25 6.07
N ALA A 116 21.53 -3.67 6.16
CA ALA A 116 20.37 -2.81 5.91
C ALA A 116 19.14 -3.33 6.67
N ALA A 117 18.20 -2.45 6.95
CA ALA A 117 16.96 -2.79 7.64
C ALA A 117 15.80 -1.90 7.20
N ILE A 118 14.62 -2.45 7.28
CA ILE A 118 13.33 -1.74 7.15
C ILE A 118 12.46 -2.11 8.36
N ASN A 119 11.58 -1.21 8.79
CA ASN A 119 10.64 -1.50 9.88
C ASN A 119 9.71 -2.67 9.53
N GLY A 120 9.17 -3.31 10.55
CA GLY A 120 8.30 -4.49 10.43
C GLY A 120 6.83 -4.15 10.27
N SER A 121 5.99 -5.00 10.87
CA SER A 121 4.53 -4.91 10.79
C SER A 121 3.93 -4.18 11.99
N TYR A 122 2.60 -4.22 12.09
CA TYR A 122 1.80 -3.46 13.05
C TYR A 122 2.00 -3.93 14.48
N PHE A 123 1.98 -3.00 15.40
CA PHE A 123 2.12 -3.25 16.83
C PHE A 123 1.24 -2.29 17.66
N ASN A 124 1.02 -2.63 18.90
CA ASN A 124 0.33 -1.77 19.85
C ASN A 124 1.30 -0.71 20.37
N VAL A 125 1.07 0.55 20.05
CA VAL A 125 1.96 1.68 20.41
C VAL A 125 2.10 1.90 21.92
N LYS A 126 1.17 1.40 22.73
CA LYS A 126 1.24 1.54 24.21
C LYS A 126 2.07 0.44 24.86
N THR A 127 2.03 -0.77 24.31
CA THR A 127 2.66 -1.96 24.92
C THR A 127 3.88 -2.46 24.16
N GLY A 128 4.07 -2.02 22.90
CA GLY A 128 5.08 -2.57 22.00
C GLY A 128 4.76 -3.97 21.47
N ALA A 129 3.66 -4.59 21.91
CA ALA A 129 3.31 -5.93 21.50
C ALA A 129 2.88 -5.99 20.03
N PRO A 130 3.28 -7.02 19.27
CA PRO A 130 2.83 -7.20 17.90
C PRO A 130 1.31 -7.41 17.84
N THR A 131 0.67 -6.83 16.85
CA THR A 131 -0.78 -6.99 16.59
C THR A 131 -1.05 -7.81 15.32
N THR A 132 0.00 -8.32 14.69
CA THR A 132 -0.04 -9.22 13.54
C THR A 132 0.71 -10.51 13.84
N PHE A 133 0.41 -11.55 13.07
CA PHE A 133 1.07 -12.84 13.24
C PHE A 133 2.58 -12.75 13.00
N ILE A 134 3.34 -13.16 14.00
CA ILE A 134 4.80 -13.32 13.93
C ILE A 134 5.16 -14.73 14.40
N ARG A 135 5.99 -15.38 13.60
CA ARG A 135 6.62 -16.66 13.95
C ARG A 135 8.12 -16.54 13.74
N LEU A 136 8.91 -16.85 14.75
CA LEU A 136 10.37 -16.82 14.71
C LEU A 136 10.91 -18.14 15.24
N ASP A 137 11.84 -18.75 14.49
CA ASP A 137 12.47 -20.02 14.81
C ASP A 137 11.47 -21.16 15.13
N GLY A 138 10.30 -21.08 14.46
CA GLY A 138 9.23 -22.05 14.66
C GLY A 138 8.31 -21.76 15.85
N ILE A 139 8.55 -20.70 16.60
CA ILE A 139 7.74 -20.28 17.76
C ILE A 139 6.88 -19.09 17.38
N VAL A 140 5.58 -19.17 17.64
CA VAL A 140 4.65 -18.05 17.46
C VAL A 140 4.92 -17.00 18.55
N ARG A 141 5.18 -15.78 18.14
CA ARG A 141 5.49 -14.64 19.01
C ARG A 141 4.37 -13.59 19.05
N GLY A 142 3.46 -13.65 18.11
CA GLY A 142 2.31 -12.76 18.03
C GLY A 142 1.23 -13.35 17.13
N GLU A 143 -0.01 -13.00 17.40
CA GLU A 143 -1.18 -13.39 16.62
C GLU A 143 -1.83 -12.15 16.01
N THR A 144 -2.47 -12.32 14.85
CA THR A 144 -3.22 -11.21 14.24
C THR A 144 -4.46 -10.92 15.07
N THR A 145 -4.54 -9.73 15.63
CA THR A 145 -5.71 -9.30 16.39
C THR A 145 -6.92 -9.10 15.46
N ARG A 146 -8.13 -9.19 16.05
CA ARG A 146 -9.36 -8.94 15.29
C ARG A 146 -9.37 -7.56 14.63
N ALA A 147 -8.80 -6.56 15.30
CA ALA A 147 -8.70 -5.19 14.80
C ALA A 147 -7.77 -5.05 13.58
N GLU A 148 -6.80 -5.95 13.41
CA GLU A 148 -5.82 -5.92 12.32
C GLU A 148 -6.14 -6.92 11.19
N ALA A 149 -7.06 -7.86 11.43
CA ALA A 149 -7.34 -8.96 10.50
C ALA A 149 -7.77 -8.47 9.11
N PHE A 150 -8.49 -7.34 9.03
CA PHE A 150 -8.99 -6.80 7.78
C PHE A 150 -7.91 -6.25 6.84
N ARG A 151 -6.76 -5.84 7.39
CA ARG A 151 -5.62 -5.27 6.61
C ARG A 151 -4.40 -6.18 6.56
N THR A 152 -4.44 -7.34 7.21
CA THR A 152 -3.34 -8.31 7.29
C THR A 152 -3.64 -9.48 6.35
N ASP A 153 -3.51 -9.24 5.05
CA ASP A 153 -3.83 -10.20 3.97
C ASP A 153 -2.59 -10.76 3.28
N GLY A 154 -1.41 -10.36 3.73
CA GLY A 154 -0.12 -10.84 3.24
C GLY A 154 0.82 -11.29 4.35
N ALA A 155 1.83 -12.07 3.99
CA ALA A 155 2.93 -12.44 4.88
C ALA A 155 4.25 -12.60 4.13
N ILE A 156 5.34 -12.28 4.82
CA ILE A 156 6.70 -12.59 4.41
C ILE A 156 7.12 -13.86 5.13
N SER A 157 7.75 -14.79 4.42
CA SER A 157 8.51 -15.88 5.03
C SER A 157 9.98 -15.81 4.63
N THR A 158 10.86 -16.11 5.58
CA THR A 158 12.29 -16.21 5.33
C THR A 158 12.80 -17.62 5.68
N ASP A 159 13.64 -18.16 4.82
CA ASP A 159 14.34 -19.42 5.03
C ASP A 159 15.72 -19.33 4.37
N LYS A 160 16.78 -19.28 5.18
CA LYS A 160 18.16 -19.07 4.70
C LYS A 160 18.23 -17.84 3.80
N ASN A 161 18.55 -18.04 2.50
CA ASN A 161 18.68 -17.00 1.48
C ASN A 161 17.41 -16.85 0.63
N LYS A 162 16.26 -17.34 1.12
CA LYS A 162 15.00 -17.25 0.40
C LYS A 162 14.02 -16.38 1.17
N ILE A 163 13.40 -15.46 0.47
CA ILE A 163 12.29 -14.64 0.94
C ILE A 163 11.11 -14.84 -0.02
N LYS A 164 9.92 -14.96 0.53
CA LYS A 164 8.68 -15.10 -0.24
C LYS A 164 7.59 -14.26 0.35
N ILE A 165 6.75 -13.71 -0.52
CA ILE A 165 5.52 -13.01 -0.17
C ILE A 165 4.34 -13.93 -0.50
N HIS A 166 3.47 -14.13 0.48
CA HIS A 166 2.30 -15.00 0.43
C HIS A 166 1.03 -14.19 0.66
N THR A 167 -0.09 -14.68 0.15
CA THR A 167 -1.40 -14.33 0.70
C THR A 167 -1.50 -14.91 2.11
N PHE A 168 -2.21 -14.21 3.00
CA PHE A 168 -2.28 -14.57 4.40
C PHE A 168 -3.71 -14.44 4.94
N ASP A 169 -4.17 -15.48 5.59
CA ASP A 169 -5.42 -15.56 6.34
C ASP A 169 -5.29 -16.59 7.47
N SER A 170 -6.33 -16.83 8.24
CA SER A 170 -6.34 -17.80 9.35
C SER A 170 -6.08 -19.24 8.90
N ILE A 171 -6.41 -19.59 7.66
CA ILE A 171 -6.19 -20.96 7.11
C ILE A 171 -4.75 -21.08 6.60
N THR A 172 -4.27 -20.08 5.86
CA THR A 172 -2.92 -20.06 5.29
C THR A 172 -1.86 -19.96 6.36
N SER A 173 -2.12 -19.29 7.49
CA SER A 173 -1.20 -19.20 8.63
C SER A 173 -0.74 -20.57 9.13
N LYS A 174 -1.68 -21.52 9.29
CA LYS A 174 -1.38 -22.90 9.71
C LYS A 174 -0.54 -23.65 8.67
N LYS A 175 -0.85 -23.47 7.37
CA LYS A 175 -0.08 -24.10 6.27
C LYS A 175 1.33 -23.54 6.17
N LEU A 176 1.48 -22.24 6.27
CA LEU A 176 2.78 -21.57 6.24
C LEU A 176 3.61 -21.95 7.46
N GLY A 177 3.01 -22.03 8.65
CA GLY A 177 3.68 -22.44 9.88
C GLY A 177 4.25 -23.85 9.86
N LYS A 178 3.68 -24.78 9.08
CA LYS A 178 4.24 -26.12 8.86
C LYS A 178 5.49 -26.08 7.97
N LYS A 179 5.64 -25.07 7.10
CA LYS A 179 6.68 -25.00 6.08
C LYS A 179 7.81 -24.04 6.43
N TYR A 180 7.51 -22.95 7.10
CA TYR A 180 8.47 -21.87 7.36
C TYR A 180 8.61 -21.63 8.86
N LYS A 181 9.87 -21.51 9.31
CA LYS A 181 10.19 -21.20 10.72
C LYS A 181 10.01 -19.71 11.04
N ASN A 182 10.21 -18.84 10.03
CA ASN A 182 10.15 -17.40 10.20
C ASN A 182 9.10 -16.81 9.27
N ILE A 183 8.10 -16.16 9.85
CA ILE A 183 6.95 -15.57 9.15
C ILE A 183 6.61 -14.24 9.83
N LEU A 184 6.36 -13.19 9.02
CA LEU A 184 5.82 -11.91 9.45
C LEU A 184 4.59 -11.61 8.61
N ALA A 185 3.43 -11.57 9.23
CA ALA A 185 2.21 -11.12 8.57
C ALA A 185 2.11 -9.60 8.57
N ALA A 186 1.66 -9.04 7.47
CA ALA A 186 1.51 -7.62 7.24
C ALA A 186 0.43 -7.38 6.16
N GLY A 187 0.31 -6.15 5.70
CA GLY A 187 -0.61 -5.82 4.62
C GLY A 187 -0.94 -4.33 4.52
N PRO A 188 -1.76 -3.94 3.54
CA PRO A 188 -2.33 -4.82 2.52
C PRO A 188 -1.28 -5.38 1.55
N LEU A 189 -1.60 -6.51 0.92
CA LEU A 189 -0.84 -7.04 -0.20
C LEU A 189 -0.98 -6.07 -1.38
N LEU A 190 0.13 -5.58 -1.91
CA LEU A 190 0.14 -4.56 -2.97
C LEU A 190 0.15 -5.18 -4.37
N LEU A 191 1.00 -6.19 -4.56
CA LEU A 191 1.13 -6.94 -5.80
C LEU A 191 1.20 -8.44 -5.52
N LYS A 192 0.56 -9.21 -6.39
CA LYS A 192 0.71 -10.66 -6.45
C LYS A 192 0.82 -11.12 -7.89
N ASN A 193 1.93 -11.81 -8.23
CA ASN A 193 2.24 -12.27 -9.60
C ASN A 193 2.15 -11.13 -10.63
N GLY A 194 2.61 -9.93 -10.29
CA GLY A 194 2.58 -8.75 -11.16
C GLY A 194 1.21 -8.06 -11.28
N VAL A 195 0.19 -8.58 -10.60
CA VAL A 195 -1.16 -8.01 -10.59
C VAL A 195 -1.36 -7.17 -9.33
N ARG A 196 -1.79 -5.92 -9.50
CA ARG A 196 -2.16 -5.05 -8.37
C ARG A 196 -3.32 -5.66 -7.62
N GLN A 197 -3.19 -5.69 -6.31
CA GLN A 197 -4.28 -6.08 -5.43
C GLN A 197 -5.13 -4.85 -5.12
N MET A 198 -6.43 -5.01 -5.14
CA MET A 198 -7.33 -3.93 -4.72
C MET A 198 -7.23 -3.77 -3.20
N ALA A 199 -7.24 -2.51 -2.74
CA ALA A 199 -7.38 -2.25 -1.31
C ALA A 199 -8.64 -2.97 -0.78
N PRO A 200 -8.60 -3.56 0.43
CA PRO A 200 -9.74 -4.26 0.98
C PRO A 200 -11.00 -3.38 0.93
N THR A 201 -12.06 -3.87 0.31
CA THR A 201 -13.38 -3.23 0.35
C THR A 201 -13.99 -3.55 1.71
N PHE A 202 -14.32 -2.52 2.49
CA PHE A 202 -14.99 -2.70 3.77
C PHE A 202 -16.49 -2.83 3.53
N PRO A 203 -17.15 -3.82 4.15
CA PRO A 203 -18.61 -3.82 4.19
C PRO A 203 -19.08 -2.52 4.88
N GLU A 204 -20.05 -1.83 4.29
CA GLU A 204 -20.58 -0.54 4.77
C GLU A 204 -21.07 -0.57 6.25
N ASN A 205 -21.25 -1.75 6.83
CA ASN A 205 -21.81 -1.97 8.16
C ASN A 205 -20.82 -2.26 9.29
N THR A 206 -19.51 -2.19 9.06
CA THR A 206 -18.53 -2.39 10.16
C THR A 206 -18.24 -1.12 10.97
N GLY A 207 -18.94 -0.03 10.69
CA GLY A 207 -18.75 1.30 11.30
C GLY A 207 -19.28 1.50 12.72
N LYS A 208 -19.59 0.46 13.50
CA LYS A 208 -19.77 0.65 14.94
C LYS A 208 -18.44 0.47 15.66
N ALA A 209 -17.71 1.59 15.78
CA ALA A 209 -16.60 1.70 16.72
C ALA A 209 -17.08 1.31 18.12
N THR A 210 -16.54 0.25 18.67
CA THR A 210 -16.67 -0.02 20.12
C THR A 210 -15.91 1.10 20.83
N LYS A 211 -16.61 1.83 21.72
CA LYS A 211 -16.03 2.84 22.61
C LYS A 211 -14.80 2.24 23.30
N GLY A 212 -13.61 2.69 22.94
CA GLY A 212 -12.38 2.24 23.57
C GLY A 212 -11.12 2.33 22.72
N ASN A 213 -11.22 2.31 21.39
CA ASN A 213 -10.07 2.43 20.48
C ASN A 213 -10.32 3.55 19.47
N ALA A 214 -9.82 4.73 19.79
CA ALA A 214 -9.89 5.91 18.90
C ALA A 214 -9.22 5.71 17.52
N HIS A 215 -8.51 4.60 17.32
CA HIS A 215 -7.85 4.26 16.06
C HIS A 215 -8.64 3.30 15.16
N SER A 216 -9.70 2.64 15.65
CA SER A 216 -10.42 1.64 14.84
C SER A 216 -11.40 2.24 13.83
N SER A 217 -11.86 3.47 14.03
CA SER A 217 -12.76 4.18 13.10
C SER A 217 -12.04 4.79 11.89
N ASP A 218 -10.73 5.06 12.00
CA ASP A 218 -9.94 5.73 10.96
C ASP A 218 -9.26 4.76 9.99
N VAL A 219 -9.31 3.48 10.25
CA VAL A 219 -8.55 2.47 9.51
C VAL A 219 -8.96 2.36 8.03
N PRO A 220 -10.23 2.34 7.64
CA PRO A 220 -10.61 2.41 6.23
C PRO A 220 -10.11 3.67 5.54
N GLN A 221 -10.23 4.81 6.21
CA GLN A 221 -9.76 6.10 5.69
C GLN A 221 -8.23 6.17 5.60
N GLY A 222 -7.50 5.48 6.47
CA GLY A 222 -6.04 5.40 6.45
C GLY A 222 -5.46 4.80 5.17
N PHE A 223 -6.20 3.92 4.46
CA PHE A 223 -5.77 3.38 3.18
C PHE A 223 -5.90 4.37 2.03
N PHE A 224 -6.93 5.18 2.04
CA PHE A 224 -7.18 6.21 1.01
C PHE A 224 -6.39 7.49 1.25
N LYS A 225 -6.00 7.77 2.49
CA LYS A 225 -5.19 8.93 2.84
C LYS A 225 -3.71 8.69 2.53
N ARG A 226 -3.02 9.76 2.17
CA ARG A 226 -1.57 9.76 1.99
C ARG A 226 -0.87 9.82 3.33
N HIS A 227 0.03 8.87 3.54
CA HIS A 227 0.87 8.72 4.74
C HIS A 227 2.29 8.32 4.34
N PRO A 228 3.30 8.49 5.24
CA PRO A 228 4.54 7.76 5.09
C PRO A 228 4.25 6.27 4.96
N ARG A 229 4.97 5.57 4.08
CA ARG A 229 4.75 4.14 3.79
C ARG A 229 6.07 3.39 3.76
N ALA A 230 6.02 2.14 4.21
CA ALA A 230 7.08 1.18 4.05
C ALA A 230 6.53 -0.09 3.39
N PHE A 231 7.27 -0.68 2.46
CA PHE A 231 6.89 -1.94 1.85
C PHE A 231 8.11 -2.70 1.36
N ILE A 232 7.94 -4.00 1.16
CA ILE A 232 8.94 -4.88 0.60
C ILE A 232 8.39 -5.51 -0.68
N GLY A 233 9.25 -5.64 -1.70
CA GLY A 233 8.89 -6.27 -2.96
C GLY A 233 9.94 -7.23 -3.46
N ILE A 234 9.49 -8.14 -4.34
CA ILE A 234 10.31 -9.13 -5.03
C ILE A 234 10.12 -8.92 -6.53
N THR A 235 11.21 -8.73 -7.25
CA THR A 235 11.21 -8.59 -8.70
C THR A 235 11.12 -9.95 -9.40
N PRO A 236 10.82 -10.00 -10.72
CA PRO A 236 10.80 -11.26 -11.49
C PRO A 236 12.12 -12.03 -11.45
N ASP A 237 13.27 -11.33 -11.42
CA ASP A 237 14.61 -11.90 -11.27
C ASP A 237 14.99 -12.19 -9.80
N ASN A 238 14.01 -12.13 -8.88
CA ASN A 238 14.12 -12.42 -7.46
C ASN A 238 15.02 -11.46 -6.66
N GLN A 239 15.30 -10.26 -7.15
CA GLN A 239 15.89 -9.22 -6.32
C GLN A 239 14.86 -8.75 -5.28
N ILE A 240 15.36 -8.34 -4.14
CA ILE A 240 14.52 -7.79 -3.07
C ILE A 240 14.66 -6.27 -3.07
N MET A 241 13.54 -5.59 -2.93
CA MET A 241 13.50 -4.13 -2.73
C MET A 241 12.80 -3.82 -1.40
N MET A 242 13.49 -3.17 -0.50
CA MET A 242 12.95 -2.51 0.69
C MET A 242 12.71 -1.06 0.30
N VAL A 243 11.48 -0.58 0.42
CA VAL A 243 11.07 0.75 -0.06
C VAL A 243 10.38 1.52 1.04
N VAL A 244 10.78 2.77 1.21
CA VAL A 244 10.07 3.74 2.06
C VAL A 244 9.72 4.96 1.23
N VAL A 245 8.49 5.42 1.37
CA VAL A 245 8.01 6.72 0.89
C VAL A 245 7.80 7.61 2.10
N ASP A 246 8.50 8.73 2.15
CA ASP A 246 8.29 9.74 3.19
C ASP A 246 6.90 10.34 3.08
N GLY A 247 6.42 10.98 4.13
CA GLY A 247 5.11 11.61 4.08
C GLY A 247 4.87 12.60 5.19
N ARG A 248 3.70 13.27 5.14
CA ARG A 248 3.27 14.32 6.08
C ARG A 248 4.09 15.61 6.02
N PHE A 249 5.01 15.73 5.07
CA PHE A 249 5.81 16.94 4.81
C PHE A 249 5.33 17.62 3.53
N LYS A 250 4.44 18.60 3.62
CA LYS A 250 3.73 19.22 2.47
C LYS A 250 4.65 19.68 1.32
N LYS A 251 5.84 20.17 1.62
CA LYS A 251 6.79 20.71 0.63
C LYS A 251 7.85 19.71 0.18
N HIS A 252 7.98 18.58 0.88
CA HIS A 252 9.04 17.61 0.66
C HIS A 252 8.51 16.27 0.18
N SER A 253 7.60 15.69 0.94
CA SER A 253 6.93 14.44 0.59
C SER A 253 5.57 14.36 1.29
N VAL A 254 4.51 14.23 0.52
CA VAL A 254 3.15 14.15 1.09
C VAL A 254 2.84 12.74 1.60
N GLY A 255 3.51 11.74 1.02
CA GLY A 255 3.22 10.33 1.23
C GLY A 255 2.22 9.79 0.20
N MET A 256 1.89 8.51 0.32
CA MET A 256 1.04 7.80 -0.65
C MET A 256 -0.13 7.09 0.02
N SER A 257 -1.25 7.01 -0.69
CA SER A 257 -2.34 6.06 -0.41
C SER A 257 -1.88 4.64 -0.75
N ILE A 258 -2.63 3.62 -0.32
CA ILE A 258 -2.30 2.22 -0.65
C ILE A 258 -2.42 1.97 -2.16
N ASP A 259 -3.38 2.60 -2.83
CA ASP A 259 -3.54 2.46 -4.28
C ASP A 259 -2.36 3.06 -5.06
N GLU A 260 -1.92 4.27 -4.71
CA GLU A 260 -0.71 4.91 -5.26
C GLU A 260 0.54 4.07 -4.97
N LEU A 261 0.65 3.51 -3.77
CA LEU A 261 1.76 2.64 -3.38
C LEU A 261 1.81 1.35 -4.20
N SER A 262 0.65 0.72 -4.45
CA SER A 262 0.57 -0.48 -5.29
C SER A 262 0.92 -0.18 -6.75
N TYR A 263 0.56 1.03 -7.24
CA TYR A 263 0.97 1.50 -8.55
C TYR A 263 2.48 1.72 -8.62
N LEU A 264 3.07 2.41 -7.63
CA LEU A 264 4.52 2.58 -7.53
C LEU A 264 5.25 1.24 -7.55
N ALA A 265 4.81 0.26 -6.74
CA ALA A 265 5.41 -1.07 -6.71
C ALA A 265 5.41 -1.75 -8.09
N LYS A 266 4.31 -1.59 -8.86
CA LYS A 266 4.22 -2.10 -10.22
C LYS A 266 5.16 -1.36 -11.19
N GLN A 267 5.25 -0.04 -11.11
CA GLN A 267 6.15 0.76 -11.95
C GLN A 267 7.63 0.48 -11.64
N LEU A 268 7.97 0.11 -10.40
CA LEU A 268 9.30 -0.37 -10.01
C LEU A 268 9.60 -1.79 -10.50
N GLY A 269 8.69 -2.41 -11.25
CA GLY A 269 8.88 -3.74 -11.87
C GLY A 269 8.79 -4.91 -10.89
N MET A 270 8.13 -4.76 -9.75
CA MET A 270 7.97 -5.83 -8.78
C MET A 270 6.94 -6.87 -9.26
N ARG A 271 7.18 -8.13 -8.96
CA ARG A 271 6.25 -9.23 -9.14
C ARG A 271 5.30 -9.39 -7.95
N ASP A 272 5.86 -9.40 -6.75
CA ASP A 272 5.13 -9.47 -5.49
C ASP A 272 5.54 -8.29 -4.61
N ALA A 273 4.59 -7.68 -3.90
CA ALA A 273 4.88 -6.59 -2.97
C ALA A 273 3.89 -6.57 -1.80
N LEU A 274 4.39 -6.28 -0.60
CA LEU A 274 3.63 -6.28 0.64
C LEU A 274 3.89 -4.99 1.42
N ASN A 275 2.83 -4.26 1.75
CA ASN A 275 2.90 -3.12 2.65
C ASN A 275 3.25 -3.56 4.07
N LEU A 276 4.07 -2.78 4.74
CA LEU A 276 4.47 -2.93 6.13
C LEU A 276 3.80 -1.83 6.98
N ASP A 277 4.22 -1.69 8.23
CA ASP A 277 3.74 -0.57 9.03
C ASP A 277 4.22 0.76 8.45
N GLY A 278 3.34 1.75 8.47
CA GLY A 278 3.56 3.07 7.89
C GLY A 278 3.61 4.16 8.95
N GLY A 279 3.33 5.41 8.52
CA GLY A 279 3.33 6.56 9.42
C GLY A 279 4.71 6.80 10.03
N GLY A 280 4.77 7.07 11.32
CA GLY A 280 6.01 7.31 12.04
C GLY A 280 6.98 6.13 12.10
N SER A 281 6.46 4.89 11.93
CA SER A 281 7.29 3.69 11.89
C SER A 281 8.13 3.57 10.61
N SER A 282 7.80 4.30 9.53
CA SER A 282 8.45 4.18 8.22
C SER A 282 9.94 4.53 8.28
N THR A 283 10.79 3.52 8.34
CA THR A 283 12.25 3.68 8.49
C THR A 283 12.99 2.73 7.57
N LEU A 284 13.88 3.27 6.75
CA LEU A 284 14.90 2.56 5.98
C LEU A 284 16.27 2.92 6.49
N TRP A 285 17.10 1.92 6.77
CA TRP A 285 18.41 2.10 7.37
C TRP A 285 19.45 1.25 6.67
N ASN A 286 20.70 1.74 6.58
CA ASN A 286 21.86 0.95 6.21
C ASN A 286 23.05 1.29 7.13
N ASN A 287 24.04 0.38 7.21
CA ASN A 287 25.17 0.52 8.13
C ASN A 287 26.20 1.56 7.68
N LYS A 288 26.18 2.00 6.42
CA LYS A 288 27.11 2.99 5.87
C LYS A 288 26.70 4.42 6.21
N THR A 289 25.42 4.76 6.06
CA THR A 289 24.89 6.12 6.18
C THR A 289 23.88 6.32 7.32
N GLY A 290 23.42 5.22 7.95
CA GLY A 290 22.38 5.28 8.95
C GLY A 290 20.97 5.30 8.34
N ILE A 291 20.07 6.12 8.87
CA ILE A 291 18.69 6.27 8.35
C ILE A 291 18.75 6.96 7.00
N VAL A 292 18.11 6.37 6.00
CA VAL A 292 18.13 6.80 4.59
C VAL A 292 16.98 7.76 4.24
N ASN A 293 15.83 7.55 4.85
CA ASN A 293 14.64 8.35 4.67
C ASN A 293 14.51 9.44 5.77
N HIS A 294 13.42 10.22 5.74
CA HIS A 294 13.07 11.19 6.79
C HIS A 294 11.87 10.66 7.58
N PRO A 295 12.07 9.91 8.69
CA PRO A 295 10.97 9.48 9.55
C PRO A 295 10.21 10.69 10.08
N TYR A 296 8.90 10.56 10.22
CA TYR A 296 8.05 11.67 10.65
C TYR A 296 8.09 11.87 12.18
N ASP A 297 8.29 10.80 12.95
CA ASP A 297 8.32 10.78 14.42
C ASP A 297 9.74 10.50 14.93
#